data_3fbdc5efaa62bfa7dac469b024139312
#
_entry.id   3fbdc5efaa62bfa7dac469b024139312
#
_cell.length_a   1.000
_cell.length_b   1.000
_cell.length_c   1.000
_cell.angle_alpha   90.00
_cell.angle_beta   90.00
_cell.angle_gamma   90.00
#
_symmetry.space_group_name_H-M   'P 1'
#
loop_
_entity.id
_entity.type
_entity.pdbx_description
1 polymer ?
#
loop_
_entity_poly.entity_id
_entity_poly.type
_entity_poly.pdbx_seq_one_letter_code
_entity_poly.pdbx_strand_id
1 'polypeptide(L)'
;MIHNIRYRVFIYDNEDRDDVLQALLNILPEAEPEIEEAEGLLGENMLILSGTISKKRHTKEFLNNLLSIDRNQLKKLYNDLERKMDEKGNLFLRFSKEKALDEQWEILDGGDSIHLKVKIAAYPAKKEVALKLLEGQFPDDIKNND
;
A
#
# COMPACT_ATOMS: atom_id res chain seq x y z
N MET A 1 -0.31 1.51 -15.63
CA MET A 1 0.33 0.50 -14.78
C MET A 1 -0.55 0.10 -13.59
N ILE A 2 -1.00 1.03 -12.79
CA ILE A 2 -1.91 0.75 -11.68
C ILE A 2 -3.31 1.20 -12.05
N HIS A 3 -4.29 0.29 -11.92
CA HIS A 3 -5.68 0.58 -12.22
C HIS A 3 -6.35 1.35 -11.07
N ASN A 4 -6.17 0.88 -9.85
CA ASN A 4 -6.64 1.58 -8.66
C ASN A 4 -5.87 1.12 -7.42
N ILE A 5 -6.01 1.90 -6.35
CA ILE A 5 -5.45 1.58 -5.04
C ILE A 5 -6.59 1.69 -4.04
N ARG A 6 -6.93 0.59 -3.38
CA ARG A 6 -7.88 0.58 -2.28
C ARG A 6 -7.10 0.60 -0.99
N TYR A 7 -7.54 1.42 -0.05
CA TYR A 7 -6.84 1.52 1.23
C TYR A 7 -7.80 1.33 2.39
N ARG A 8 -7.26 0.83 3.50
CA ARG A 8 -8.00 0.66 4.74
C ARG A 8 -7.04 0.80 5.91
N VAL A 9 -7.44 1.59 6.89
CA VAL A 9 -6.64 1.85 8.09
C VAL A 9 -7.56 1.82 9.29
N PHE A 10 -7.17 1.09 10.34
CA PHE A 10 -7.90 1.09 11.61
C PHE A 10 -7.35 2.17 12.52
N ILE A 11 -8.24 2.82 13.27
CA ILE A 11 -7.85 3.76 14.33
C ILE A 11 -8.40 3.20 15.63
N TYR A 12 -7.50 2.81 16.52
CA TYR A 12 -7.86 2.23 17.81
C TYR A 12 -8.04 3.33 18.86
N ASP A 13 -8.73 3.02 19.97
CA ASP A 13 -9.04 3.96 21.03
C ASP A 13 -7.82 4.69 21.61
N ASN A 14 -6.67 3.99 21.64
CA ASN A 14 -5.43 4.54 22.17
C ASN A 14 -4.62 5.36 21.17
N GLU A 15 -5.15 5.53 19.95
CA GLU A 15 -4.46 6.28 18.91
C GLU A 15 -5.10 7.64 18.69
N ASP A 16 -4.28 8.62 18.30
CA ASP A 16 -4.75 9.93 17.90
C ASP A 16 -5.27 9.86 16.46
N ARG A 17 -6.53 10.22 16.28
CA ARG A 17 -7.21 10.17 14.99
C ARG A 17 -6.51 11.03 13.93
N ASP A 18 -6.10 12.25 14.31
CA ASP A 18 -5.47 13.17 13.36
C ASP A 18 -4.10 12.65 12.92
N ASP A 19 -3.37 12.01 13.82
CA ASP A 19 -2.07 11.41 13.50
C ASP A 19 -2.23 10.27 12.51
N VAL A 20 -3.21 9.39 12.72
CA VAL A 20 -3.43 8.26 11.80
C VAL A 20 -3.87 8.77 10.42
N LEU A 21 -4.74 9.79 10.39
CA LEU A 21 -5.15 10.41 9.14
C LEU A 21 -3.95 11.04 8.42
N GLN A 22 -3.10 11.75 9.15
CA GLN A 22 -1.89 12.36 8.55
C GLN A 22 -0.95 11.29 8.01
N ALA A 23 -0.78 10.18 8.73
CA ALA A 23 0.04 9.06 8.26
C ALA A 23 -0.50 8.52 6.92
N LEU A 24 -1.82 8.35 6.82
CA LEU A 24 -2.45 7.92 5.56
C LEU A 24 -2.16 8.92 4.43
N LEU A 25 -2.32 10.22 4.70
CA LEU A 25 -2.10 11.27 3.69
C LEU A 25 -0.63 11.37 3.27
N ASN A 26 0.30 10.98 4.12
CA ASN A 26 1.72 10.94 3.76
C ASN A 26 2.05 9.78 2.80
N ILE A 27 1.17 8.79 2.72
CA ILE A 27 1.29 7.70 1.73
C ILE A 27 0.44 8.02 0.49
N LEU A 28 -0.79 8.47 0.70
CA LEU A 28 -1.76 8.78 -0.35
C LEU A 28 -2.29 10.20 -0.14
N PRO A 29 -1.59 11.23 -0.66
CA PRO A 29 -1.96 12.62 -0.40
C PRO A 29 -3.36 13.02 -0.85
N GLU A 30 -3.90 12.33 -1.84
CA GLU A 30 -5.23 12.64 -2.39
C GLU A 30 -6.36 11.85 -1.74
N ALA A 31 -6.06 11.08 -0.69
CA ALA A 31 -7.08 10.27 -0.03
C ALA A 31 -8.15 11.13 0.64
N GLU A 32 -9.39 10.77 0.40
CA GLU A 32 -10.57 11.37 1.05
C GLU A 32 -11.35 10.22 1.68
N PRO A 33 -10.89 9.73 2.84
CA PRO A 33 -11.43 8.51 3.40
C PRO A 33 -12.85 8.63 3.92
N GLU A 34 -13.62 7.57 3.72
CA GLU A 34 -14.84 7.36 4.45
C GLU A 34 -14.44 6.89 5.85
N ILE A 35 -15.19 7.32 6.85
CA ILE A 35 -14.95 6.97 8.25
C ILE A 35 -16.13 6.16 8.76
N GLU A 36 -15.86 4.97 9.25
CA GLU A 36 -16.86 4.06 9.74
C GLU A 36 -16.53 3.61 11.15
N GLU A 37 -17.53 3.57 12.03
CA GLU A 37 -17.35 3.03 13.36
C GLU A 37 -17.44 1.52 13.31
N ALA A 38 -16.58 0.83 14.04
CA ALA A 38 -16.57 -0.62 14.12
C ALA A 38 -16.28 -1.07 15.54
N GLU A 39 -16.65 -2.31 15.83
CA GLU A 39 -16.43 -2.94 17.11
C GLU A 39 -15.58 -4.19 16.89
N GLY A 40 -14.49 -4.31 17.66
CA GLY A 40 -13.62 -5.47 17.61
C GLY A 40 -14.20 -6.68 18.31
N LEU A 41 -13.52 -7.81 18.19
CA LEU A 41 -13.95 -9.09 18.76
C LEU A 41 -14.09 -9.07 20.28
N LEU A 42 -13.33 -8.20 20.96
CA LEU A 42 -13.34 -8.07 22.41
C LEU A 42 -14.19 -6.86 22.88
N GLY A 43 -15.02 -6.31 21.98
CA GLY A 43 -15.86 -5.17 22.31
C GLY A 43 -15.19 -3.82 22.25
N GLU A 44 -13.91 -3.77 21.82
CA GLU A 44 -13.21 -2.50 21.67
C GLU A 44 -13.78 -1.70 20.50
N ASN A 45 -13.87 -0.37 20.68
CA ASN A 45 -14.32 0.52 19.63
C ASN A 45 -13.15 0.92 18.76
N MET A 46 -13.38 1.02 17.46
CA MET A 46 -12.39 1.47 16.50
C MET A 46 -13.06 2.23 15.37
N LEU A 47 -12.29 3.04 14.67
CA LEU A 47 -12.71 3.67 13.43
C LEU A 47 -11.99 2.98 12.28
N ILE A 48 -12.62 2.95 11.12
CA ILE A 48 -12.02 2.44 9.90
C ILE A 48 -12.03 3.56 8.87
N LEU A 49 -10.83 3.90 8.40
CA LEU A 49 -10.66 4.80 7.26
C LEU A 49 -10.55 3.94 6.02
N SER A 50 -11.33 4.22 4.98
CA SER A 50 -11.25 3.45 3.74
C SER A 50 -11.59 4.31 2.52
N GLY A 51 -11.10 3.88 1.36
CA GLY A 51 -11.39 4.54 0.10
C GLY A 51 -10.61 3.96 -1.06
N THR A 52 -10.69 4.65 -2.18
CA THR A 52 -10.07 4.21 -3.43
C THR A 52 -9.45 5.41 -4.16
N ILE A 53 -8.22 5.22 -4.63
CA ILE A 53 -7.53 6.16 -5.53
C ILE A 53 -7.55 5.54 -6.92
N SER A 54 -8.07 6.24 -7.91
CA SER A 54 -8.19 5.70 -9.28
C SER A 54 -7.72 6.63 -10.40
N LYS A 55 -7.45 7.90 -10.11
CA LYS A 55 -6.95 8.82 -11.13
C LYS A 55 -5.53 8.44 -11.52
N LYS A 56 -5.26 8.35 -12.82
CA LYS A 56 -3.95 7.95 -13.35
C LYS A 56 -2.80 8.77 -12.80
N ARG A 57 -2.99 10.08 -12.67
CA ARG A 57 -1.96 10.96 -12.12
C ARG A 57 -1.56 10.55 -10.71
N HIS A 58 -2.54 10.21 -9.89
CA HIS A 58 -2.32 9.83 -8.50
C HIS A 58 -1.71 8.44 -8.37
N THR A 59 -2.18 7.48 -9.15
CA THR A 59 -1.62 6.12 -9.11
C THR A 59 -0.20 6.09 -9.65
N LYS A 60 0.10 6.91 -10.66
CA LYS A 60 1.45 7.04 -11.20
C LYS A 60 2.40 7.64 -10.18
N GLU A 61 1.96 8.68 -9.48
CA GLU A 61 2.75 9.32 -8.43
C GLU A 61 3.05 8.34 -7.30
N PHE A 62 2.05 7.56 -6.89
CA PHE A 62 2.24 6.52 -5.89
C PHE A 62 3.32 5.52 -6.33
N LEU A 63 3.24 5.03 -7.56
CA LEU A 63 4.23 4.07 -8.07
C LEU A 63 5.63 4.67 -8.08
N ASN A 64 5.77 5.91 -8.53
CA ASN A 64 7.07 6.59 -8.53
C ASN A 64 7.65 6.69 -7.11
N ASN A 65 6.81 7.02 -6.14
CA ASN A 65 7.25 7.11 -4.75
C ASN A 65 7.62 5.73 -4.19
N LEU A 66 6.84 4.70 -4.52
CA LEU A 66 7.13 3.33 -4.10
C LEU A 66 8.50 2.87 -4.64
N LEU A 67 8.79 3.17 -5.89
CA LEU A 67 10.07 2.79 -6.51
C LEU A 67 11.24 3.64 -6.01
N SER A 68 10.97 4.67 -5.21
CA SER A 68 11.98 5.57 -4.65
C SER A 68 12.31 5.30 -3.18
N ILE A 69 11.73 4.27 -2.58
CA ILE A 69 12.05 3.89 -1.19
C ILE A 69 13.51 3.42 -1.11
N ASP A 70 14.04 3.30 0.12
CA ASP A 70 15.42 2.91 0.25
C ASP A 70 15.70 1.57 -0.43
N ARG A 71 16.96 1.41 -0.85
CA ARG A 71 17.36 0.32 -1.72
C ARG A 71 17.15 -1.06 -1.10
N ASN A 72 17.41 -1.20 0.20
CA ASN A 72 17.23 -2.50 0.87
C ASN A 72 15.76 -2.90 0.91
N GLN A 73 14.87 -1.96 1.21
CA GLN A 73 13.44 -2.21 1.17
C GLN A 73 12.96 -2.53 -0.24
N LEU A 74 13.49 -1.81 -1.25
CA LEU A 74 13.08 -2.01 -2.63
C LEU A 74 13.48 -3.39 -3.14
N LYS A 75 14.68 -3.86 -2.78
CA LYS A 75 15.13 -5.22 -3.10
C LYS A 75 14.24 -6.27 -2.45
N LYS A 76 13.93 -6.07 -1.17
CA LYS A 76 13.05 -6.99 -0.44
C LYS A 76 11.67 -7.04 -1.09
N LEU A 77 11.12 -5.87 -1.44
CA LEU A 77 9.82 -5.80 -2.11
C LEU A 77 9.86 -6.57 -3.43
N TYR A 78 10.88 -6.34 -4.26
CA TYR A 78 11.02 -7.03 -5.53
C TYR A 78 11.01 -8.55 -5.34
N ASN A 79 11.76 -9.05 -4.38
CA ASN A 79 11.84 -10.49 -4.10
C ASN A 79 10.55 -11.05 -3.51
N ASP A 80 9.73 -10.21 -2.89
CA ASP A 80 8.48 -10.62 -2.26
C ASP A 80 7.24 -10.41 -3.14
N LEU A 81 7.39 -9.87 -4.34
CA LEU A 81 6.24 -9.51 -5.19
C LEU A 81 5.30 -10.69 -5.44
N GLU A 82 5.84 -11.86 -5.73
CA GLU A 82 5.01 -13.03 -5.97
C GLU A 82 4.15 -13.38 -4.75
N ARG A 83 4.76 -13.37 -3.58
CA ARG A 83 4.08 -13.70 -2.33
C ARG A 83 3.01 -12.67 -1.97
N LYS A 84 3.23 -11.42 -2.33
CA LYS A 84 2.33 -10.31 -1.99
C LYS A 84 1.23 -10.09 -3.02
N MET A 85 1.20 -10.87 -4.07
CA MET A 85 0.22 -10.70 -5.16
C MET A 85 -0.76 -11.87 -5.20
N ASP A 86 -2.06 -11.55 -5.38
CA ASP A 86 -3.09 -12.57 -5.54
C ASP A 86 -3.26 -12.99 -7.00
N GLU A 87 -4.10 -13.99 -7.23
CA GLU A 87 -4.30 -14.56 -8.56
C GLU A 87 -4.96 -13.59 -9.57
N LYS A 88 -5.53 -12.50 -9.07
CA LYS A 88 -6.18 -11.49 -9.91
C LYS A 88 -5.29 -10.30 -10.22
N GLY A 89 -4.04 -10.32 -9.79
CA GLY A 89 -3.10 -9.24 -10.04
C GLY A 89 -3.22 -8.07 -9.08
N ASN A 90 -3.67 -8.31 -7.85
CA ASN A 90 -3.65 -7.31 -6.79
C ASN A 90 -2.40 -7.48 -5.95
N LEU A 91 -1.67 -6.40 -5.76
CA LEU A 91 -0.51 -6.36 -4.88
C LEU A 91 -0.97 -5.83 -3.51
N PHE A 92 -0.67 -6.57 -2.46
CA PHE A 92 -1.01 -6.17 -1.09
C PHE A 92 0.22 -5.58 -0.41
N LEU A 93 0.08 -4.34 0.05
CA LEU A 93 1.14 -3.63 0.75
C LEU A 93 0.64 -3.17 2.12
N ARG A 94 1.55 -3.15 3.09
CA ARG A 94 1.29 -2.64 4.42
C ARG A 94 2.39 -1.64 4.77
N PHE A 95 1.99 -0.44 5.18
CA PHE A 95 2.94 0.58 5.59
C PHE A 95 2.82 0.84 7.09
N SER A 96 3.96 1.06 7.74
CA SER A 96 3.99 1.43 9.15
C SER A 96 3.31 2.78 9.36
N LYS A 97 2.33 2.84 10.25
CA LYS A 97 1.67 4.10 10.64
C LYS A 97 2.66 5.07 11.27
N GLU A 98 3.52 4.56 12.16
CA GLU A 98 4.50 5.37 12.86
C GLU A 98 5.49 6.01 11.89
N LYS A 99 6.05 5.22 10.98
CA LYS A 99 7.00 5.72 10.00
C LYS A 99 6.32 6.66 9.01
N ALA A 100 5.10 6.35 8.59
CA ALA A 100 4.35 7.20 7.67
C ALA A 100 4.05 8.57 8.28
N LEU A 101 3.78 8.63 9.57
CA LEU A 101 3.59 9.91 10.27
C LEU A 101 4.86 10.77 10.20
N ASP A 102 6.03 10.14 10.21
CA ASP A 102 7.34 10.79 10.05
C ASP A 102 7.74 10.96 8.57
N GLU A 103 6.78 10.83 7.66
CA GLU A 103 6.99 10.96 6.22
C GLU A 103 7.97 9.94 5.64
N GLN A 104 8.04 8.76 6.26
CA GLN A 104 8.87 7.65 5.79
C GLN A 104 7.99 6.49 5.36
N TRP A 105 8.40 5.81 4.31
CA TRP A 105 7.70 4.63 3.80
C TRP A 105 8.42 3.37 4.26
N GLU A 106 7.85 2.69 5.23
CA GLU A 106 8.36 1.40 5.71
C GLU A 106 7.31 0.33 5.44
N ILE A 107 7.68 -0.67 4.64
CA ILE A 107 6.80 -1.78 4.30
C ILE A 107 6.89 -2.85 5.39
N LEU A 108 5.72 -3.27 5.86
CA LEU A 108 5.59 -4.31 6.89
C LEU A 108 5.02 -5.59 6.27
N ASP A 109 5.31 -6.73 6.90
CA ASP A 109 4.80 -8.02 6.46
C ASP A 109 3.46 -8.40 7.10
N GLY A 110 3.03 -7.65 8.08
CA GLY A 110 1.76 -7.91 8.75
C GLY A 110 1.52 -6.97 9.92
N GLY A 111 0.46 -7.24 10.67
CA GLY A 111 0.10 -6.45 11.84
C GLY A 111 -0.67 -5.19 11.50
N ASP A 112 -0.84 -4.34 12.53
CA ASP A 112 -1.53 -3.06 12.37
C ASP A 112 -0.74 -2.15 11.45
N SER A 113 -1.40 -1.61 10.44
CA SER A 113 -0.71 -0.88 9.36
C SER A 113 -1.69 -0.10 8.49
N ILE A 114 -1.14 0.71 7.60
CA ILE A 114 -1.90 1.29 6.48
C ILE A 114 -1.91 0.21 5.40
N HIS A 115 -3.09 -0.36 5.15
CA HIS A 115 -3.25 -1.49 4.25
C HIS A 115 -3.69 -1.04 2.87
N LEU A 116 -2.93 -1.41 1.83
CA LEU A 116 -3.24 -1.08 0.44
C LEU A 116 -3.45 -2.35 -0.38
N LYS A 117 -4.45 -2.30 -1.26
CA LYS A 117 -4.68 -3.31 -2.28
C LYS A 117 -4.52 -2.61 -3.62
N VAL A 118 -3.41 -2.88 -4.30
CA VAL A 118 -3.00 -2.19 -5.52
C VAL A 118 -3.33 -3.07 -6.72
N LYS A 119 -4.33 -2.66 -7.51
CA LYS A 119 -4.73 -3.40 -8.70
C LYS A 119 -3.82 -3.04 -9.86
N ILE A 120 -3.06 -4.00 -10.36
CA ILE A 120 -2.22 -3.81 -11.54
C ILE A 120 -3.09 -3.87 -12.80
N ALA A 121 -2.88 -2.93 -13.73
CA ALA A 121 -3.62 -2.89 -15.00
C ALA A 121 -3.06 -3.93 -15.97
N ALA A 122 -3.46 -5.18 -15.79
CA ALA A 122 -3.02 -6.31 -16.59
C ALA A 122 -4.17 -6.90 -17.42
N TYR A 123 -3.87 -7.30 -18.64
CA TYR A 123 -4.82 -7.97 -19.54
C TYR A 123 -4.18 -9.24 -20.08
N PRO A 124 -4.72 -10.42 -19.74
CA PRO A 124 -5.81 -10.64 -18.79
C PRO A 124 -5.40 -10.30 -17.36
N ALA A 125 -6.38 -10.11 -16.48
CA ALA A 125 -6.14 -9.76 -15.06
C ALA A 125 -5.72 -11.02 -14.29
N LYS A 126 -4.50 -11.46 -14.53
CA LYS A 126 -3.91 -12.65 -13.91
C LYS A 126 -2.59 -12.31 -13.25
N LYS A 127 -2.27 -13.02 -12.19
CA LYS A 127 -1.04 -12.84 -11.42
C LYS A 127 0.20 -12.84 -12.30
N GLU A 128 0.35 -13.83 -13.18
CA GLU A 128 1.55 -13.96 -14.03
C GLU A 128 1.76 -12.76 -14.94
N VAL A 129 0.69 -12.19 -15.49
CA VAL A 129 0.76 -11.01 -16.36
C VAL A 129 1.09 -9.77 -15.53
N ALA A 130 0.36 -9.59 -14.43
CA ALA A 130 0.56 -8.44 -13.53
C ALA A 130 1.96 -8.43 -12.93
N LEU A 131 2.46 -9.61 -12.54
CA LEU A 131 3.79 -9.74 -11.94
C LEU A 131 4.88 -9.30 -12.91
N LYS A 132 4.82 -9.74 -14.15
CA LYS A 132 5.80 -9.36 -15.18
C LYS A 132 5.78 -7.86 -15.46
N LEU A 133 4.58 -7.28 -15.54
CA LEU A 133 4.44 -5.83 -15.76
C LEU A 133 5.06 -5.04 -14.61
N LEU A 134 4.78 -5.45 -13.39
CA LEU A 134 5.27 -4.75 -12.21
C LEU A 134 6.79 -4.93 -12.06
N GLU A 135 7.30 -6.14 -12.24
CA GLU A 135 8.73 -6.42 -12.20
C GLU A 135 9.50 -5.53 -13.19
N GLY A 136 8.91 -5.32 -14.37
CA GLY A 136 9.50 -4.46 -15.40
C GLY A 136 9.66 -3.00 -15.00
N GLN A 137 8.94 -2.53 -13.99
CA GLN A 137 9.03 -1.14 -13.52
C GLN A 137 10.19 -0.90 -12.57
N PHE A 138 10.75 -1.95 -12.00
CA PHE A 138 11.86 -1.82 -11.04
C PHE A 138 13.16 -1.47 -11.77
N PRO A 139 14.07 -0.74 -11.10
CA PRO A 139 15.38 -0.42 -11.68
C PRO A 139 16.18 -1.70 -11.99
N ASP A 140 16.99 -1.66 -13.05
CA ASP A 140 17.78 -2.81 -13.48
C ASP A 140 18.72 -3.34 -12.40
N ASP A 141 19.31 -2.45 -11.62
CA ASP A 141 20.20 -2.82 -10.53
C ASP A 141 19.50 -3.54 -9.37
N ILE A 142 18.19 -3.36 -9.26
CA ILE A 142 17.38 -4.13 -8.31
C ILE A 142 17.07 -5.51 -8.88
N LYS A 143 16.70 -5.58 -10.17
CA LYS A 143 16.35 -6.84 -10.84
C LYS A 143 17.53 -7.79 -10.97
N ASN A 144 18.73 -7.27 -11.17
CA ASN A 144 19.95 -8.04 -11.37
C ASN A 144 20.70 -8.22 -10.05
N ASN A 145 19.97 -8.49 -9.01
CA ASN A 145 20.52 -8.63 -7.68
C ASN A 145 21.01 -10.06 -7.44
N ASP A 146 22.30 -10.19 -7.30
CA ASP A 146 22.95 -11.45 -6.94
C ASP A 146 23.27 -11.50 -5.45
#